data_9391a4a9fdcd63ac0abfdb3e19388761
#
_entry.id   9391a4a9fdcd63ac0abfdb3e19388761
#
_cell.length_a   1.000
_cell.length_b   1.000
_cell.length_c   1.000
_cell.angle_alpha   90.00
_cell.angle_beta   90.00
_cell.angle_gamma   90.00
#
_symmetry.space_group_name_H-M   'P 1'
#
loop_
_entity.id
_entity.type
_entity.pdbx_description
1 polymer ?
#
loop_
_entity_poly.entity_id
_entity_poly.type
_entity_poly.pdbx_seq_one_letter_code
_entity_poly.pdbx_strand_id
1 'polypeptide(L)'
;MARGRRERTDKRRGAVLGWVLIALLLAALAAGGFAVYRAAAYWRNKVIQNAAALTVPAAVIQPAPAPAQEPPRAETLGALTPEPQPEPQPEPDPEPSRVTLMAVGDNLIHNCVYWSAELPGGEYDFTPFYADIRPTVEAYDIACINQETIYVEDPAQYSNYPYFGSPTAVGDALAETGFDVVTAATNHCFDKGETGILDTIRFWRDKHPDMTVLGIHDTPEDAESIRVVEKNGIRIAMLNYTYGLNYGAPQKKYMVDTLSGRDA
;
A
#
# COMPACT_ATOMS: atom_id res chain seq x y z
N MET A 1 69.19 29.20 -22.69
CA MET A 1 68.46 29.39 -21.40
C MET A 1 66.98 29.82 -21.50
N ALA A 2 66.50 30.37 -22.60
CA ALA A 2 65.11 30.89 -22.77
C ALA A 2 64.03 29.82 -22.94
N ARG A 3 64.34 28.65 -23.56
CA ARG A 3 63.36 27.57 -23.84
C ARG A 3 62.84 26.86 -22.56
N GLY A 4 63.68 26.60 -21.60
CA GLY A 4 63.29 25.91 -20.36
C GLY A 4 62.43 26.77 -19.42
N ARG A 5 62.47 28.10 -19.54
CA ARG A 5 61.62 29.02 -18.76
C ARG A 5 60.19 29.06 -19.27
N ARG A 6 59.97 28.98 -20.58
CA ARG A 6 58.62 28.92 -21.18
C ARG A 6 57.88 27.61 -20.83
N GLU A 7 58.55 26.48 -20.95
CA GLU A 7 57.93 25.19 -20.60
C GLU A 7 57.48 25.06 -19.13
N ARG A 8 58.28 25.65 -18.21
CA ARG A 8 57.90 25.67 -16.74
C ARG A 8 56.69 26.58 -16.47
N THR A 9 56.56 27.70 -17.18
CA THR A 9 55.42 28.61 -17.07
C THR A 9 54.15 28.01 -17.65
N ASP A 10 54.22 27.29 -18.75
CA ASP A 10 53.07 26.64 -19.36
C ASP A 10 52.55 25.43 -18.53
N LYS A 11 53.46 24.63 -17.94
CA LYS A 11 53.07 23.58 -16.99
C LYS A 11 52.42 24.13 -15.74
N ARG A 12 52.91 25.24 -15.18
CA ARG A 12 52.29 25.91 -14.03
C ARG A 12 50.90 26.49 -14.40
N ARG A 13 50.74 27.10 -15.55
CA ARG A 13 49.43 27.60 -16.04
C ARG A 13 48.43 26.49 -16.23
N GLY A 14 48.83 25.36 -16.81
CA GLY A 14 47.98 24.17 -16.99
C GLY A 14 47.54 23.57 -15.64
N ALA A 15 48.45 23.50 -14.66
CA ALA A 15 48.12 23.03 -13.30
C ALA A 15 47.15 23.96 -12.58
N VAL A 16 47.34 25.27 -12.67
CA VAL A 16 46.44 26.27 -12.08
C VAL A 16 45.04 26.18 -12.73
N LEU A 17 44.95 26.06 -14.05
CA LEU A 17 43.68 25.90 -14.77
C LEU A 17 42.96 24.62 -14.34
N GLY A 18 43.69 23.51 -14.19
CA GLY A 18 43.13 22.25 -13.70
C GLY A 18 42.50 22.37 -12.31
N TRP A 19 43.19 23.02 -11.36
CA TRP A 19 42.67 23.27 -10.03
C TRP A 19 41.44 24.20 -10.00
N VAL A 20 41.41 25.22 -10.87
CA VAL A 20 40.23 26.09 -11.03
C VAL A 20 39.04 25.32 -11.58
N LEU A 21 39.22 24.45 -12.56
CA LEU A 21 38.12 23.60 -13.08
C LEU A 21 37.58 22.63 -12.04
N ILE A 22 38.48 22.01 -11.27
CA ILE A 22 38.06 21.12 -10.13
C ILE A 22 37.27 21.92 -9.10
N ALA A 23 37.73 23.10 -8.71
CA ALA A 23 37.03 23.94 -7.75
C ALA A 23 35.64 24.38 -8.25
N LEU A 24 35.52 24.72 -9.55
CA LEU A 24 34.23 25.04 -10.16
C LEU A 24 33.28 23.84 -10.20
N LEU A 25 33.78 22.64 -10.51
CA LEU A 25 33.02 21.41 -10.50
C LEU A 25 32.49 21.08 -9.08
N LEU A 26 33.35 21.18 -8.07
CA LEU A 26 32.97 20.95 -6.68
C LEU A 26 31.93 21.99 -6.19
N ALA A 27 32.08 23.26 -6.59
CA ALA A 27 31.08 24.29 -6.30
C ALA A 27 29.72 24.00 -6.98
N ALA A 28 29.74 23.53 -8.22
CA ALA A 28 28.51 23.15 -8.95
C ALA A 28 27.83 21.94 -8.29
N LEU A 29 28.59 20.93 -7.87
CA LEU A 29 28.07 19.76 -7.15
C LEU A 29 27.48 20.15 -5.79
N ALA A 30 28.15 21.05 -5.04
CA ALA A 30 27.64 21.56 -3.77
C ALA A 30 26.34 22.36 -3.96
N ALA A 31 26.28 23.22 -4.97
CA ALA A 31 25.07 23.98 -5.30
C ALA A 31 23.91 23.07 -5.72
N GLY A 32 24.19 22.04 -6.54
CA GLY A 32 23.21 21.02 -6.94
C GLY A 32 22.69 20.23 -5.74
N GLY A 33 23.58 19.75 -4.88
CA GLY A 33 23.22 19.07 -3.63
C GLY A 33 22.36 19.93 -2.69
N PHE A 34 22.70 21.22 -2.56
CA PHE A 34 21.90 22.15 -1.76
C PHE A 34 20.51 22.40 -2.35
N ALA A 35 20.39 22.50 -3.67
CA ALA A 35 19.10 22.65 -4.35
C ALA A 35 18.20 21.43 -4.13
N VAL A 36 18.75 20.23 -4.27
CA VAL A 36 18.04 18.96 -4.00
C VAL A 36 17.58 18.87 -2.54
N TYR A 37 18.48 19.20 -1.60
CA TYR A 37 18.15 19.23 -0.18
C TYR A 37 17.00 20.21 0.14
N ARG A 38 17.05 21.42 -0.44
CA ARG A 38 15.96 22.41 -0.24
C ARG A 38 14.65 21.95 -0.84
N ALA A 39 14.67 21.31 -2.03
CA ALA A 39 13.48 20.76 -2.65
C ALA A 39 12.87 19.64 -1.78
N ALA A 40 13.69 18.72 -1.29
CA ALA A 40 13.26 17.66 -0.38
C ALA A 40 12.66 18.22 0.92
N ALA A 41 13.30 19.22 1.53
CA ALA A 41 12.79 19.88 2.73
C ALA A 41 11.47 20.62 2.48
N TYR A 42 11.33 21.26 1.32
CA TYR A 42 10.06 21.91 0.91
C TYR A 42 8.93 20.92 0.78
N TRP A 43 9.16 19.81 0.06
CA TRP A 43 8.15 18.77 -0.13
C TRP A 43 7.77 18.09 1.17
N ARG A 44 8.76 17.76 2.04
CA ARG A 44 8.50 17.22 3.37
C ARG A 44 7.59 18.13 4.20
N ASN A 45 7.88 19.44 4.24
CA ASN A 45 7.07 20.39 4.99
C ASN A 45 5.66 20.54 4.40
N LYS A 46 5.52 20.49 3.07
CA LYS A 46 4.23 20.54 2.39
C LYS A 46 3.37 19.31 2.70
N VAL A 47 3.99 18.12 2.73
CA VAL A 47 3.30 16.87 3.12
C VAL A 47 2.83 16.95 4.57
N ILE A 48 3.68 17.41 5.49
CA ILE A 48 3.31 17.57 6.91
C ILE A 48 2.17 18.59 7.08
N GLN A 49 2.21 19.71 6.37
CA GLN A 49 1.12 20.71 6.43
C GLN A 49 -0.19 20.18 5.86
N ASN A 50 -0.14 19.41 4.76
CA ASN A 50 -1.34 18.81 4.19
C ASN A 50 -1.91 17.72 5.10
N ALA A 51 -1.06 16.91 5.75
CA ALA A 51 -1.51 15.92 6.72
C ALA A 51 -2.18 16.57 7.93
N ALA A 52 -1.64 17.70 8.43
CA ALA A 52 -2.26 18.45 9.52
C ALA A 52 -3.61 19.10 9.12
N ALA A 53 -3.80 19.42 7.82
CA ALA A 53 -5.06 19.95 7.30
C ALA A 53 -6.14 18.87 7.10
N LEU A 54 -5.75 17.59 7.07
CA LEU A 54 -6.63 16.43 6.93
C LEU A 54 -7.11 15.85 8.28
N THR A 55 -6.78 16.48 9.41
CA THR A 55 -7.42 16.14 10.68
C THR A 55 -8.89 16.54 10.61
N VAL A 56 -9.72 15.63 10.12
CA VAL A 56 -11.18 15.72 10.26
C VAL A 56 -11.46 15.68 11.76
N PRO A 57 -12.12 16.70 12.35
CA PRO A 57 -12.51 16.62 13.74
C PRO A 57 -13.38 15.37 13.90
N ALA A 58 -13.02 14.52 14.86
CA ALA A 58 -13.86 13.38 15.20
C ALA A 58 -15.28 13.88 15.44
N ALA A 59 -16.21 13.48 14.58
CA ALA A 59 -17.62 13.78 14.80
C ALA A 59 -18.00 13.16 16.13
N VAL A 60 -18.24 14.00 17.13
CA VAL A 60 -18.79 13.58 18.40
C VAL A 60 -20.21 13.08 18.08
N ILE A 61 -20.38 11.78 17.94
CA ILE A 61 -21.69 11.14 17.86
C ILE A 61 -22.31 11.35 19.23
N GLN A 62 -23.19 12.35 19.34
CA GLN A 62 -24.03 12.51 20.51
C GLN A 62 -24.99 11.30 20.56
N PRO A 63 -25.05 10.57 21.68
CA PRO A 63 -26.07 9.52 21.83
C PRO A 63 -27.45 10.16 21.73
N ALA A 64 -28.34 9.47 21.02
CA ALA A 64 -29.75 9.90 20.91
C ALA A 64 -30.35 10.12 22.30
N PRO A 65 -31.18 11.15 22.50
CA PRO A 65 -31.81 11.40 23.77
C PRO A 65 -32.70 10.21 24.17
N ALA A 66 -32.55 9.78 25.41
CA ALA A 66 -33.39 8.73 25.99
C ALA A 66 -34.88 9.10 25.89
N PRO A 67 -35.77 8.14 25.61
CA PRO A 67 -37.20 8.42 25.54
C PRO A 67 -37.70 8.98 26.88
N ALA A 68 -38.51 10.03 26.79
CA ALA A 68 -39.08 10.69 27.94
C ALA A 68 -39.92 9.71 28.76
N GLN A 69 -39.67 9.64 30.06
CA GLN A 69 -40.50 8.90 30.99
C GLN A 69 -41.87 9.56 31.12
N GLU A 70 -42.93 8.81 30.87
CA GLU A 70 -44.27 9.24 31.14
C GLU A 70 -44.50 9.43 32.66
N PRO A 71 -45.31 10.45 33.09
CA PRO A 71 -45.59 10.64 34.49
C PRO A 71 -46.48 9.52 35.05
N PRO A 72 -46.33 9.19 36.34
CA PRO A 72 -47.09 8.11 36.96
C PRO A 72 -48.60 8.39 36.97
N ARG A 73 -49.37 7.45 36.44
CA ARG A 73 -50.82 7.46 36.42
C ARG A 73 -51.33 7.05 37.78
N ALA A 74 -52.26 7.82 38.36
CA ALA A 74 -52.87 7.58 39.66
C ALA A 74 -53.57 6.23 39.73
N GLU A 75 -53.28 5.49 40.77
CA GLU A 75 -53.94 4.21 41.12
C GLU A 75 -55.40 4.42 41.51
N THR A 76 -56.29 3.75 40.78
CA THR A 76 -57.69 3.58 41.24
C THR A 76 -57.82 2.18 41.77
N LEU A 77 -58.06 2.05 43.09
CA LEU A 77 -58.40 0.78 43.75
C LEU A 77 -59.74 0.24 43.20
N GLY A 78 -59.73 -0.98 42.69
CA GLY A 78 -60.94 -1.68 42.36
C GLY A 78 -60.77 -3.01 41.64
N ALA A 79 -61.17 -4.11 42.31
CA ALA A 79 -61.47 -5.45 41.83
C ALA A 79 -60.28 -6.38 41.53
N LEU A 80 -60.28 -7.47 42.37
CA LEU A 80 -59.43 -8.65 42.14
C LEU A 80 -59.81 -9.38 40.84
N THR A 81 -59.04 -9.10 39.82
CA THR A 81 -58.99 -9.88 38.56
C THR A 81 -57.77 -10.78 38.62
N PRO A 82 -57.80 -12.03 38.13
CA PRO A 82 -56.63 -12.89 38.13
C PRO A 82 -55.47 -12.21 37.39
N GLU A 83 -54.31 -12.27 38.02
CA GLU A 83 -53.05 -11.69 37.53
C GLU A 83 -52.76 -12.21 36.13
N PRO A 84 -52.70 -11.36 35.11
CA PRO A 84 -52.34 -11.81 33.77
C PRO A 84 -50.91 -12.33 33.85
N GLN A 85 -50.68 -13.51 33.29
CA GLN A 85 -49.32 -14.03 33.08
C GLN A 85 -48.52 -12.97 32.31
N PRO A 86 -47.29 -12.69 32.76
CA PRO A 86 -46.45 -11.72 32.04
C PRO A 86 -46.30 -12.17 30.58
N GLU A 87 -46.74 -11.31 29.66
CA GLU A 87 -46.47 -11.52 28.23
C GLU A 87 -44.95 -11.70 28.04
N PRO A 88 -44.53 -12.67 27.24
CA PRO A 88 -43.11 -12.85 26.96
C PRO A 88 -42.55 -11.51 26.43
N GLN A 89 -41.56 -10.99 27.15
CA GLN A 89 -40.84 -9.79 26.67
C GLN A 89 -40.27 -10.12 25.28
N PRO A 90 -40.44 -9.25 24.28
CA PRO A 90 -39.82 -9.47 23.00
C PRO A 90 -38.31 -9.64 23.22
N GLU A 91 -37.73 -10.68 22.63
CA GLU A 91 -36.29 -10.88 22.64
C GLU A 91 -35.66 -9.61 22.04
N PRO A 92 -34.57 -9.11 22.62
CA PRO A 92 -33.87 -7.93 22.06
C PRO A 92 -33.47 -8.24 20.62
N ASP A 93 -33.71 -7.29 19.74
CA ASP A 93 -33.25 -7.38 18.34
C ASP A 93 -31.76 -7.71 18.34
N PRO A 94 -31.30 -8.63 17.49
CA PRO A 94 -29.89 -8.96 17.41
C PRO A 94 -29.08 -7.71 17.02
N GLU A 95 -27.98 -7.48 17.73
CA GLU A 95 -27.06 -6.38 17.41
C GLU A 95 -26.62 -6.49 15.94
N PRO A 96 -26.60 -5.40 15.19
CA PRO A 96 -26.25 -5.43 13.78
C PRO A 96 -24.77 -5.84 13.61
N SER A 97 -24.52 -6.81 12.74
CA SER A 97 -23.17 -7.19 12.35
C SER A 97 -22.46 -6.00 11.72
N ARG A 98 -21.19 -5.79 12.09
CA ARG A 98 -20.34 -4.69 11.56
C ARG A 98 -18.98 -5.22 11.14
N VAL A 99 -18.46 -4.69 10.04
CA VAL A 99 -17.10 -4.91 9.57
C VAL A 99 -16.45 -3.55 9.28
N THR A 100 -15.25 -3.37 9.80
CA THR A 100 -14.40 -2.22 9.51
C THR A 100 -13.38 -2.59 8.45
N LEU A 101 -13.25 -1.77 7.41
CA LEU A 101 -12.31 -1.98 6.32
C LEU A 101 -11.37 -0.79 6.20
N MET A 102 -10.06 -1.08 6.11
CA MET A 102 -9.01 -0.14 5.79
C MET A 102 -8.47 -0.44 4.39
N ALA A 103 -8.21 0.59 3.60
CA ALA A 103 -7.50 0.48 2.34
C ALA A 103 -6.38 1.52 2.27
N VAL A 104 -5.20 1.09 1.87
CA VAL A 104 -4.05 1.96 1.62
C VAL A 104 -3.67 1.91 0.14
N GLY A 105 -3.03 2.98 -0.32
CA GLY A 105 -2.66 3.15 -1.72
C GLY A 105 -1.44 2.34 -2.13
N ASP A 106 -0.69 2.91 -3.10
CA ASP A 106 0.33 2.20 -3.85
C ASP A 106 1.57 1.85 -3.03
N ASN A 107 1.82 0.56 -2.92
CA ASN A 107 3.09 0.01 -2.45
C ASN A 107 4.04 -0.11 -3.64
N LEU A 108 4.65 1.03 -3.98
CA LEU A 108 5.54 1.17 -5.14
C LEU A 108 7.01 1.01 -4.71
N ILE A 109 7.59 -0.16 -4.99
CA ILE A 109 8.93 -0.51 -4.54
C ILE A 109 10.00 -0.03 -5.52
N HIS A 110 10.48 1.20 -5.32
CA HIS A 110 11.64 1.74 -6.03
C HIS A 110 12.95 1.11 -5.53
N ASN A 111 14.01 1.23 -6.33
CA ASN A 111 15.34 0.72 -5.98
C ASN A 111 15.86 1.24 -4.64
N CYS A 112 15.63 2.51 -4.31
CA CYS A 112 16.03 3.07 -3.01
C CYS A 112 15.33 2.38 -1.83
N VAL A 113 14.12 1.84 -2.03
CA VAL A 113 13.38 1.11 -1.01
C VAL A 113 14.02 -0.25 -0.77
N TYR A 114 14.19 -1.10 -1.83
CA TYR A 114 14.77 -2.42 -1.62
C TYR A 114 16.27 -2.37 -1.27
N TRP A 115 17.05 -1.37 -1.74
CA TRP A 115 18.42 -1.19 -1.25
C TRP A 115 18.49 -0.85 0.24
N SER A 116 17.49 -0.12 0.77
CA SER A 116 17.43 0.18 2.19
C SER A 116 16.96 -1.01 3.04
N ALA A 117 16.34 -2.00 2.41
CA ALA A 117 15.89 -3.24 3.05
C ALA A 117 16.94 -4.36 2.96
N GLU A 118 18.01 -4.17 2.16
CA GLU A 118 19.04 -5.21 1.95
C GLU A 118 19.85 -5.46 3.22
N LEU A 119 19.97 -6.73 3.57
CA LEU A 119 20.74 -7.22 4.70
C LEU A 119 22.11 -7.76 4.25
N PRO A 120 23.09 -7.87 5.18
CA PRO A 120 24.33 -8.56 4.90
C PRO A 120 24.05 -10.00 4.46
N GLY A 121 24.47 -10.36 3.24
CA GLY A 121 24.22 -11.67 2.65
C GLY A 121 23.26 -11.65 1.47
N GLY A 122 22.67 -10.50 1.14
CA GLY A 122 21.79 -10.32 -0.02
C GLY A 122 20.32 -10.71 0.24
N GLU A 123 19.95 -10.93 1.50
CA GLU A 123 18.57 -11.07 1.93
C GLU A 123 17.93 -9.68 2.11
N TYR A 124 16.60 -9.62 2.28
CA TYR A 124 15.86 -8.38 2.43
C TYR A 124 14.92 -8.44 3.62
N ASP A 125 14.83 -7.33 4.38
CA ASP A 125 13.86 -7.16 5.46
C ASP A 125 13.08 -5.86 5.24
N PHE A 126 11.81 -5.98 4.89
CA PHE A 126 10.89 -4.84 4.72
C PHE A 126 10.03 -4.58 5.96
N THR A 127 10.11 -5.40 7.00
CA THR A 127 9.30 -5.25 8.22
C THR A 127 9.41 -3.85 8.84
N PRO A 128 10.62 -3.21 8.91
CA PRO A 128 10.74 -1.87 9.48
C PRO A 128 9.97 -0.79 8.74
N PHE A 129 9.69 -0.97 7.42
CA PHE A 129 8.97 0.02 6.63
C PHE A 129 7.49 0.10 6.99
N TYR A 130 6.93 -0.97 7.57
CA TYR A 130 5.52 -1.06 7.94
C TYR A 130 5.30 -1.01 9.46
N ALA A 131 6.36 -0.93 10.26
CA ALA A 131 6.28 -0.99 11.71
C ALA A 131 5.34 0.07 12.32
N ASP A 132 5.40 1.30 11.82
CA ASP A 132 4.59 2.41 12.34
C ASP A 132 3.11 2.30 11.96
N ILE A 133 2.77 1.65 10.84
CA ILE A 133 1.38 1.48 10.39
C ILE A 133 0.74 0.20 10.94
N ARG A 134 1.53 -0.80 11.35
CA ARG A 134 1.04 -2.09 11.86
C ARG A 134 -0.09 -1.96 12.88
N PRO A 135 0.02 -1.14 13.97
CA PRO A 135 -1.06 -1.03 14.95
C PRO A 135 -2.37 -0.50 14.35
N THR A 136 -2.27 0.30 13.28
CA THR A 136 -3.47 0.79 12.57
C THR A 136 -4.06 -0.32 11.71
N VAL A 137 -3.23 -1.08 10.98
CA VAL A 137 -3.67 -2.22 10.16
C VAL A 137 -4.40 -3.24 11.01
N GLU A 138 -3.81 -3.65 12.15
CA GLU A 138 -4.35 -4.64 13.08
C GLU A 138 -5.66 -4.18 13.79
N ALA A 139 -5.97 -2.88 13.76
CA ALA A 139 -7.19 -2.34 14.38
C ALA A 139 -8.45 -2.50 13.50
N TYR A 140 -8.29 -2.91 12.24
CA TYR A 140 -9.40 -3.10 11.30
C TYR A 140 -9.70 -4.59 11.09
N ASP A 141 -10.97 -4.90 10.79
CA ASP A 141 -11.39 -6.28 10.51
C ASP A 141 -10.83 -6.79 9.19
N ILE A 142 -10.66 -5.91 8.20
CA ILE A 142 -10.09 -6.18 6.88
C ILE A 142 -9.17 -5.03 6.50
N ALA A 143 -7.91 -5.34 6.20
CA ALA A 143 -6.92 -4.39 5.72
C ALA A 143 -6.48 -4.72 4.29
N CYS A 144 -6.62 -3.76 3.37
CA CYS A 144 -6.27 -3.89 1.96
C CYS A 144 -5.08 -2.99 1.60
N ILE A 145 -4.20 -3.47 0.72
CA ILE A 145 -3.10 -2.69 0.15
C ILE A 145 -3.02 -2.87 -1.36
N ASN A 146 -2.72 -1.78 -2.07
CA ASN A 146 -2.39 -1.87 -3.50
C ASN A 146 -0.90 -2.18 -3.68
N GLN A 147 -0.58 -3.44 -4.02
CA GLN A 147 0.78 -3.83 -4.38
C GLN A 147 1.02 -3.47 -5.84
N GLU A 148 1.60 -2.30 -6.07
CA GLU A 148 1.74 -1.76 -7.42
C GLU A 148 2.79 -2.50 -8.25
N THR A 149 3.91 -2.89 -7.63
CA THR A 149 5.03 -3.56 -8.32
C THR A 149 4.95 -5.08 -8.21
N ILE A 150 5.21 -5.75 -9.34
CA ILE A 150 5.19 -7.22 -9.43
C ILE A 150 6.37 -7.85 -8.68
N TYR A 151 6.18 -9.03 -8.11
CA TYR A 151 7.26 -9.79 -7.49
C TYR A 151 8.00 -10.67 -8.51
N VAL A 152 9.27 -10.92 -8.24
CA VAL A 152 10.11 -11.86 -8.97
C VAL A 152 10.96 -12.66 -7.97
N GLU A 153 11.12 -13.95 -8.25
CA GLU A 153 11.91 -14.85 -7.41
C GLU A 153 13.43 -14.70 -7.65
N ASP A 154 13.83 -14.42 -8.89
CA ASP A 154 15.23 -14.27 -9.27
C ASP A 154 15.76 -12.88 -8.95
N PRO A 155 16.73 -12.72 -8.03
CA PRO A 155 17.34 -11.42 -7.72
C PRO A 155 17.95 -10.69 -8.92
N ALA A 156 18.34 -11.41 -9.98
CA ALA A 156 18.85 -10.80 -11.21
C ALA A 156 17.75 -10.00 -11.96
N GLN A 157 16.49 -10.22 -11.63
CA GLN A 157 15.36 -9.49 -12.21
C GLN A 157 14.87 -8.32 -11.35
N TYR A 158 15.45 -8.10 -10.16
CA TYR A 158 15.13 -6.93 -9.37
C TYR A 158 15.46 -5.66 -10.15
N SER A 159 14.51 -4.77 -10.21
CA SER A 159 14.65 -3.57 -11.05
C SER A 159 13.71 -2.46 -10.62
N ASN A 160 14.02 -1.29 -11.12
CA ASN A 160 13.42 -0.01 -10.83
C ASN A 160 12.65 0.50 -12.07
N TYR A 161 12.09 1.72 -11.94
CA TYR A 161 11.49 2.43 -13.07
C TYR A 161 12.36 2.32 -14.34
N PRO A 162 11.77 2.06 -15.52
CA PRO A 162 10.32 1.96 -15.75
C PRO A 162 9.73 0.54 -15.67
N TYR A 163 10.51 -0.51 -15.41
CA TYR A 163 10.12 -1.92 -15.41
C TYR A 163 10.41 -2.55 -14.05
N PHE A 164 9.48 -2.42 -13.13
CA PHE A 164 9.68 -2.89 -11.78
C PHE A 164 9.72 -4.41 -11.64
N GLY A 165 10.58 -4.88 -10.77
CA GLY A 165 10.62 -6.25 -10.28
C GLY A 165 11.07 -6.22 -8.83
N SER A 166 10.19 -6.59 -7.91
CA SER A 166 10.42 -6.44 -6.48
C SER A 166 10.74 -7.77 -5.81
N PRO A 167 11.57 -7.77 -4.74
CA PRO A 167 11.78 -8.96 -3.90
C PRO A 167 10.46 -9.47 -3.29
N THR A 168 10.30 -10.78 -3.20
CA THR A 168 9.14 -11.41 -2.54
C THR A 168 9.07 -11.10 -1.03
N ALA A 169 10.21 -10.75 -0.41
CA ALA A 169 10.26 -10.31 0.99
C ALA A 169 9.35 -9.09 1.31
N VAL A 170 8.98 -8.30 0.29
CA VAL A 170 7.95 -7.25 0.44
C VAL A 170 6.63 -7.89 0.85
N GLY A 171 6.23 -8.97 0.18
CA GLY A 171 4.99 -9.70 0.48
C GLY A 171 5.02 -10.35 1.86
N ASP A 172 6.16 -10.90 2.27
CA ASP A 172 6.33 -11.45 3.63
C ASP A 172 6.07 -10.35 4.68
N ALA A 173 6.63 -9.15 4.47
CA ALA A 173 6.43 -8.03 5.39
C ALA A 173 4.98 -7.50 5.39
N LEU A 174 4.26 -7.53 4.26
CA LEU A 174 2.84 -7.16 4.20
C LEU A 174 1.97 -8.15 5.00
N ALA A 175 2.20 -9.46 4.82
CA ALA A 175 1.50 -10.49 5.57
C ALA A 175 1.78 -10.37 7.07
N GLU A 176 3.05 -10.17 7.46
CA GLU A 176 3.44 -9.98 8.85
C GLU A 176 2.84 -8.69 9.46
N THR A 177 2.62 -7.65 8.66
CA THR A 177 1.99 -6.40 9.10
C THR A 177 0.51 -6.58 9.40
N GLY A 178 -0.14 -7.63 8.87
CA GLY A 178 -1.54 -7.94 9.12
C GLY A 178 -2.49 -7.50 8.00
N PHE A 179 -1.99 -7.26 6.79
CA PHE A 179 -2.87 -7.08 5.63
C PHE A 179 -3.55 -8.39 5.26
N ASP A 180 -4.83 -8.31 4.88
CA ASP A 180 -5.66 -9.46 4.49
C ASP A 180 -5.83 -9.54 2.97
N VAL A 181 -5.80 -8.40 2.28
CA VAL A 181 -6.12 -8.28 0.86
C VAL A 181 -5.06 -7.49 0.12
N VAL A 182 -4.60 -8.04 -1.00
CA VAL A 182 -3.68 -7.39 -1.93
C VAL A 182 -4.39 -7.16 -3.26
N THR A 183 -4.50 -5.90 -3.68
CA THR A 183 -4.88 -5.56 -5.05
C THR A 183 -3.63 -5.55 -5.92
N ALA A 184 -3.62 -6.33 -7.01
CA ALA A 184 -2.45 -6.55 -7.86
C ALA A 184 -2.68 -6.24 -9.34
N ALA A 185 -3.92 -5.97 -9.79
CA ALA A 185 -4.16 -5.43 -11.13
C ALA A 185 -3.79 -3.95 -11.14
N THR A 186 -2.57 -3.67 -11.55
CA THR A 186 -1.99 -2.32 -11.66
C THR A 186 -1.38 -2.11 -13.03
N ASN A 187 -1.01 -0.89 -13.38
CA ASN A 187 -0.27 -0.60 -14.61
C ASN A 187 1.13 -1.22 -14.64
N HIS A 188 1.68 -1.63 -13.49
CA HIS A 188 2.99 -2.25 -13.32
C HIS A 188 2.95 -3.78 -13.11
N CYS A 189 1.77 -4.39 -13.05
CA CYS A 189 1.67 -5.83 -12.78
C CYS A 189 2.24 -6.72 -13.91
N PHE A 190 2.48 -6.16 -15.10
CA PHE A 190 3.03 -6.89 -16.25
C PHE A 190 4.48 -6.50 -16.60
N ASP A 191 5.15 -5.72 -15.77
CA ASP A 191 6.52 -5.23 -16.03
C ASP A 191 7.57 -6.37 -16.19
N LYS A 192 7.27 -7.55 -15.69
CA LYS A 192 8.07 -8.79 -15.86
C LYS A 192 7.36 -9.85 -16.69
N GLY A 193 6.38 -9.44 -17.49
CA GLY A 193 5.61 -10.34 -18.34
C GLY A 193 4.81 -11.37 -17.56
N GLU A 194 4.41 -12.44 -18.25
CA GLU A 194 3.63 -13.54 -17.66
C GLU A 194 4.38 -14.23 -16.51
N THR A 195 5.72 -14.32 -16.59
CA THR A 195 6.54 -14.92 -15.53
C THR A 195 6.38 -14.17 -14.21
N GLY A 196 6.45 -12.83 -14.23
CA GLY A 196 6.28 -12.04 -13.00
C GLY A 196 4.89 -12.22 -12.36
N ILE A 197 3.83 -12.30 -13.17
CA ILE A 197 2.49 -12.62 -12.67
C ILE A 197 2.46 -13.99 -12.00
N LEU A 198 3.01 -15.02 -12.67
CA LEU A 198 3.04 -16.38 -12.15
C LEU A 198 3.89 -16.52 -10.89
N ASP A 199 5.03 -15.85 -10.81
CA ASP A 199 5.88 -15.83 -9.62
C ASP A 199 5.15 -15.17 -8.44
N THR A 200 4.48 -14.05 -8.69
CA THR A 200 3.69 -13.34 -7.66
C THR A 200 2.54 -14.21 -7.13
N ILE A 201 1.77 -14.86 -8.02
CA ILE A 201 0.67 -15.74 -7.62
C ILE A 201 1.19 -16.94 -6.85
N ARG A 202 2.28 -17.57 -7.32
CA ARG A 202 2.92 -18.71 -6.66
C ARG A 202 3.39 -18.31 -5.27
N PHE A 203 4.08 -17.18 -5.14
CA PHE A 203 4.55 -16.66 -3.86
C PHE A 203 3.39 -16.55 -2.84
N TRP A 204 2.29 -15.88 -3.21
CA TRP A 204 1.16 -15.72 -2.31
C TRP A 204 0.50 -17.05 -1.95
N ARG A 205 0.28 -17.92 -2.93
CA ARG A 205 -0.34 -19.24 -2.74
C ARG A 205 0.48 -20.14 -1.82
N ASP A 206 1.80 -20.17 -2.00
CA ASP A 206 2.68 -21.13 -1.33
C ASP A 206 3.12 -20.62 0.05
N LYS A 207 3.29 -19.32 0.22
CA LYS A 207 3.81 -18.72 1.46
C LYS A 207 2.71 -18.15 2.35
N HIS A 208 1.70 -17.54 1.76
CA HIS A 208 0.65 -16.81 2.47
C HIS A 208 -0.74 -17.17 1.92
N PRO A 209 -1.19 -18.45 2.05
CA PRO A 209 -2.44 -18.92 1.46
C PRO A 209 -3.70 -18.24 2.02
N ASP A 210 -3.59 -17.60 3.19
CA ASP A 210 -4.68 -16.83 3.80
C ASP A 210 -4.82 -15.42 3.20
N MET A 211 -3.84 -14.96 2.42
CA MET A 211 -3.90 -13.67 1.75
C MET A 211 -4.83 -13.71 0.55
N THR A 212 -5.78 -12.78 0.47
CA THR A 212 -6.65 -12.61 -0.69
C THR A 212 -5.96 -11.74 -1.74
N VAL A 213 -5.62 -12.32 -2.89
CA VAL A 213 -5.01 -11.60 -4.03
C VAL A 213 -6.04 -11.36 -5.11
N LEU A 214 -6.10 -10.12 -5.61
CA LEU A 214 -7.10 -9.66 -6.58
C LEU A 214 -6.46 -9.17 -7.87
N GLY A 215 -7.10 -9.46 -9.00
CA GLY A 215 -6.83 -8.81 -10.27
C GLY A 215 -5.75 -9.43 -11.14
N ILE A 216 -5.03 -10.47 -10.65
CA ILE A 216 -4.09 -11.27 -11.46
C ILE A 216 -4.42 -12.76 -11.31
N HIS A 217 -4.24 -13.54 -12.40
CA HIS A 217 -4.72 -14.90 -12.49
C HIS A 217 -3.75 -15.81 -13.25
N ASP A 218 -3.66 -17.08 -12.84
CA ASP A 218 -2.83 -18.09 -13.53
C ASP A 218 -3.66 -19.02 -14.46
N THR A 219 -4.97 -19.13 -14.25
CA THR A 219 -5.88 -19.92 -15.07
C THR A 219 -7.16 -19.15 -15.42
N PRO A 220 -7.87 -19.55 -16.50
CA PRO A 220 -9.18 -18.99 -16.82
C PRO A 220 -10.21 -19.16 -15.69
N GLU A 221 -10.21 -20.33 -15.04
CA GLU A 221 -11.12 -20.64 -13.94
C GLU A 221 -10.87 -19.74 -12.73
N ASP A 222 -9.60 -19.41 -12.47
CA ASP A 222 -9.22 -18.46 -11.43
C ASP A 222 -9.74 -17.05 -11.73
N ALA A 223 -9.67 -16.61 -12.99
CA ALA A 223 -10.17 -15.30 -13.44
C ALA A 223 -11.70 -15.16 -13.38
N GLU A 224 -12.44 -16.29 -13.50
CA GLU A 224 -13.88 -16.31 -13.36
C GLU A 224 -14.34 -16.36 -11.89
N SER A 225 -13.42 -16.65 -10.97
CA SER A 225 -13.71 -16.82 -9.55
C SER A 225 -13.78 -15.48 -8.83
N ILE A 226 -14.94 -15.15 -8.26
CA ILE A 226 -15.11 -13.96 -7.43
C ILE A 226 -14.51 -14.22 -6.05
N ARG A 227 -13.55 -13.39 -5.62
CA ARG A 227 -13.00 -13.46 -4.28
C ARG A 227 -13.98 -12.89 -3.26
N VAL A 228 -14.27 -13.66 -2.23
CA VAL A 228 -15.16 -13.26 -1.14
C VAL A 228 -14.41 -13.36 0.17
N VAL A 229 -14.31 -12.25 0.87
CA VAL A 229 -13.81 -12.20 2.25
C VAL A 229 -15.01 -12.24 3.19
N GLU A 230 -14.98 -13.12 4.18
CA GLU A 230 -16.03 -13.24 5.19
C GLU A 230 -15.48 -12.80 6.55
N LYS A 231 -16.17 -11.85 7.19
CA LYS A 231 -15.80 -11.34 8.51
C LYS A 231 -17.07 -10.98 9.29
N ASN A 232 -17.14 -11.39 10.54
CA ASN A 232 -18.28 -11.09 11.43
C ASN A 232 -19.64 -11.47 10.82
N GLY A 233 -19.70 -12.57 10.03
CA GLY A 233 -20.90 -13.03 9.33
C GLY A 233 -21.29 -12.20 8.09
N ILE A 234 -20.48 -11.21 7.70
CA ILE A 234 -20.66 -10.41 6.47
C ILE A 234 -19.74 -10.93 5.38
N ARG A 235 -20.33 -11.20 4.21
CA ARG A 235 -19.60 -11.64 3.01
C ARG A 235 -19.42 -10.47 2.06
N ILE A 236 -18.16 -10.16 1.73
CA ILE A 236 -17.78 -9.02 0.89
C ILE A 236 -17.10 -9.57 -0.38
N ALA A 237 -17.73 -9.39 -1.52
CA ALA A 237 -17.13 -9.68 -2.83
C ALA A 237 -16.17 -8.53 -3.19
N MET A 238 -14.93 -8.86 -3.53
CA MET A 238 -13.88 -7.90 -3.84
C MET A 238 -13.40 -8.06 -5.28
N LEU A 239 -13.23 -6.95 -5.96
CA LEU A 239 -12.81 -6.88 -7.36
C LEU A 239 -11.70 -5.83 -7.49
N ASN A 240 -10.74 -6.09 -8.37
CA ASN A 240 -9.66 -5.16 -8.69
C ASN A 240 -9.41 -5.14 -10.20
N TYR A 241 -9.40 -3.96 -10.78
CA TYR A 241 -9.17 -3.74 -12.21
C TYR A 241 -8.17 -2.62 -12.42
N THR A 242 -7.30 -2.79 -13.43
CA THR A 242 -6.49 -1.68 -13.95
C THR A 242 -7.08 -1.11 -15.23
N TYR A 243 -6.86 0.18 -15.49
CA TYR A 243 -7.24 0.80 -16.77
C TYR A 243 -6.37 0.29 -17.94
N GLY A 244 -5.16 -0.24 -17.65
CA GLY A 244 -4.23 -0.73 -18.67
C GLY A 244 -2.86 -1.06 -18.09
N LEU A 245 -1.98 -1.54 -18.95
CA LEU A 245 -0.62 -1.93 -18.65
C LEU A 245 0.37 -0.95 -19.30
N ASN A 246 1.46 -0.61 -18.62
CA ASN A 246 2.48 0.29 -19.15
C ASN A 246 3.23 -0.34 -20.33
N TYR A 247 3.43 -1.66 -20.28
CA TYR A 247 4.21 -2.38 -21.27
C TYR A 247 3.53 -3.67 -21.69
N GLY A 248 3.32 -3.80 -23.00
CA GLY A 248 2.79 -5.01 -23.60
C GLY A 248 1.40 -5.39 -23.10
N ALA A 249 1.06 -6.65 -23.31
CA ALA A 249 -0.12 -7.29 -22.77
C ALA A 249 0.12 -8.79 -22.70
N PRO A 250 -0.46 -9.51 -21.74
CA PRO A 250 -0.37 -10.97 -21.69
C PRO A 250 -1.03 -11.59 -22.95
N GLN A 251 -0.45 -12.65 -23.49
CA GLN A 251 -1.07 -13.44 -24.55
C GLN A 251 -2.36 -14.05 -24.06
N LYS A 252 -2.39 -14.45 -22.82
CA LYS A 252 -3.55 -14.98 -22.12
C LYS A 252 -4.29 -13.83 -21.42
N LYS A 253 -5.32 -13.30 -22.08
CA LYS A 253 -6.05 -12.10 -21.62
C LYS A 253 -6.63 -12.23 -20.21
N TYR A 254 -6.89 -13.44 -19.74
CA TYR A 254 -7.43 -13.69 -18.40
C TYR A 254 -6.42 -13.39 -17.27
N MET A 255 -5.13 -13.27 -17.58
CA MET A 255 -4.09 -13.12 -16.54
C MET A 255 -4.15 -11.80 -15.76
N VAL A 256 -4.79 -10.77 -16.31
CA VAL A 256 -4.95 -9.47 -15.65
C VAL A 256 -6.34 -8.92 -15.87
N ASP A 257 -6.99 -8.52 -14.81
CA ASP A 257 -8.27 -7.82 -14.88
C ASP A 257 -8.07 -6.38 -15.37
N THR A 258 -8.48 -6.12 -16.61
CA THR A 258 -8.43 -4.79 -17.22
C THR A 258 -9.84 -4.27 -17.53
N LEU A 259 -10.04 -2.97 -17.39
CA LEU A 259 -11.34 -2.34 -17.71
C LEU A 259 -11.73 -2.51 -19.18
N SER A 260 -10.76 -2.57 -20.08
CA SER A 260 -10.97 -2.77 -21.53
C SER A 260 -11.24 -4.21 -21.94
N GLY A 261 -11.02 -5.17 -21.07
CA GLY A 261 -11.16 -6.61 -21.39
C GLY A 261 -12.56 -7.18 -21.18
N ARG A 262 -13.47 -6.46 -20.53
CA ARG A 262 -14.83 -6.94 -20.23
C ARG A 262 -15.92 -6.47 -21.19
N ASP A 263 -15.62 -5.50 -22.05
CA ASP A 263 -16.55 -5.00 -23.07
C ASP A 263 -16.40 -5.71 -24.43
N ALA A 264 -15.66 -6.83 -24.48
CA ALA A 264 -15.38 -7.58 -25.71
C ALA A 264 -16.04 -8.95 -25.70
#